data_4902e619765c7a6599c74b6ff1400a54
#
_entry.id   4902e619765c7a6599c74b6ff1400a54
#
_cell.length_a   1.000
_cell.length_b   1.000
_cell.length_c   1.000
_cell.angle_alpha   90.00
_cell.angle_beta   90.00
_cell.angle_gamma   90.00
#
_symmetry.space_group_name_H-M   'P 1'
#
loop_
_entity.id
_entity.type
_entity.pdbx_description
1 polymer ?
#
loop_
_entity_poly.entity_id
_entity_poly.type
_entity_poly.pdbx_seq_one_letter_code
_entity_poly.pdbx_strand_id
1 'polypeptide(L)'
;MALIFDFDGVLADTEPLFWRAWARLLDSHKVPFGWDDYCRLGRGVKDEEMLSRLPQLQADPSLLLQLLSEIGAVRRIVQDWIEEHPPIPDPTIAMLRGLNAFQVGLVTSSHRSEVEPVLRRAEILTCFHTIVTADDTVRHKPDPEPYLLARKRLSLVRGFAFEDSEPGLISAAAAGLTAIRVDDPHNLPHIVSTALATFPG
;
A
#
# COMPACT_ATOMS: atom_id res chain seq x y z
N MET A 1 -18.64 12.81 -6.95
CA MET A 1 -18.14 11.88 -5.92
C MET A 1 -16.80 11.33 -6.36
N ALA A 2 -15.87 11.11 -5.40
CA ALA A 2 -14.62 10.46 -5.72
C ALA A 2 -14.39 9.19 -4.92
N LEU A 3 -13.53 8.34 -5.51
CA LEU A 3 -12.99 7.14 -4.93
C LEU A 3 -11.49 7.33 -4.85
N ILE A 4 -10.95 7.29 -3.65
CA ILE A 4 -9.52 7.48 -3.40
C ILE A 4 -8.98 6.18 -2.83
N PHE A 5 -7.93 5.66 -3.44
CA PHE A 5 -7.33 4.38 -3.09
C PHE A 5 -5.93 4.60 -2.51
N ASP A 6 -5.56 3.84 -1.48
CA ASP A 6 -4.15 3.61 -1.20
C ASP A 6 -3.56 2.65 -2.24
N PHE A 7 -2.24 2.51 -2.26
CA PHE A 7 -1.54 1.65 -3.21
C PHE A 7 -1.23 0.28 -2.60
N ASP A 8 -0.33 0.24 -1.62
CA ASP A 8 0.14 -0.99 -1.00
C ASP A 8 -0.96 -1.62 -0.14
N GLY A 9 -1.21 -2.93 -0.30
CA GLY A 9 -2.27 -3.63 0.44
C GLY A 9 -3.70 -3.30 0.00
N VAL A 10 -3.90 -2.33 -0.91
CA VAL A 10 -5.22 -1.95 -1.46
C VAL A 10 -5.31 -2.23 -2.95
N LEU A 11 -4.54 -1.52 -3.78
CA LEU A 11 -4.49 -1.77 -5.22
C LEU A 11 -3.51 -2.88 -5.57
N ALA A 12 -2.38 -2.93 -4.88
CA ALA A 12 -1.29 -3.86 -5.12
C ALA A 12 -1.12 -4.82 -3.94
N ASP A 13 -1.05 -6.12 -4.21
CA ASP A 13 -0.74 -7.17 -3.24
C ASP A 13 0.78 -7.31 -3.10
N THR A 14 1.41 -6.35 -2.43
CA THR A 14 2.87 -6.27 -2.27
C THR A 14 3.40 -7.12 -1.13
N GLU A 15 2.58 -7.45 -0.13
CA GLU A 15 2.97 -8.20 1.07
C GLU A 15 3.65 -9.56 0.78
N PRO A 16 3.15 -10.40 -0.16
CA PRO A 16 3.84 -11.66 -0.49
C PRO A 16 5.23 -11.47 -1.09
N LEU A 17 5.47 -10.35 -1.77
CA LEU A 17 6.78 -10.03 -2.36
C LEU A 17 7.78 -9.64 -1.27
N PHE A 18 7.38 -8.79 -0.31
CA PHE A 18 8.19 -8.45 0.85
C PHE A 18 8.53 -9.68 1.68
N TRP A 19 7.52 -10.51 1.99
CA TRP A 19 7.77 -11.78 2.68
C TRP A 19 8.80 -12.65 1.93
N ARG A 20 8.62 -12.86 0.63
CA ARG A 20 9.52 -13.69 -0.18
C ARG A 20 10.96 -13.18 -0.15
N ALA A 21 11.14 -11.86 -0.25
CA ALA A 21 12.45 -11.25 -0.24
C ALA A 21 13.13 -11.45 1.12
N TRP A 22 12.41 -11.17 2.22
CA TRP A 22 12.92 -11.39 3.57
C TRP A 22 13.16 -12.87 3.90
N ALA A 23 12.23 -13.75 3.56
CA ALA A 23 12.36 -15.18 3.78
C ALA A 23 13.63 -15.73 3.10
N ARG A 24 13.90 -15.31 1.86
CA ARG A 24 15.11 -15.71 1.15
C ARG A 24 16.40 -15.21 1.81
N LEU A 25 16.42 -13.97 2.27
CA LEU A 25 17.59 -13.41 2.97
C LEU A 25 17.80 -14.09 4.31
N LEU A 26 16.76 -14.23 5.12
CA LEU A 26 16.82 -14.88 6.45
C LEU A 26 17.22 -16.36 6.36
N ASP A 27 16.74 -17.07 5.33
CA ASP A 27 17.13 -18.48 5.09
C ASP A 27 18.64 -18.62 4.82
N SER A 28 19.26 -17.67 4.12
CA SER A 28 20.72 -17.65 3.90
C SER A 28 21.53 -17.55 5.21
N HIS A 29 20.91 -16.99 6.25
CA HIS A 29 21.45 -16.92 7.62
C HIS A 29 20.91 -18.00 8.56
N LYS A 30 20.21 -19.01 8.01
CA LYS A 30 19.58 -20.11 8.78
C LYS A 30 18.55 -19.63 9.81
N VAL A 31 17.90 -18.51 9.54
CA VAL A 31 16.77 -17.97 10.32
C VAL A 31 15.48 -18.36 9.61
N PRO A 32 14.72 -19.34 10.11
CA PRO A 32 13.45 -19.72 9.52
C PRO A 32 12.42 -18.58 9.64
N PHE A 33 11.75 -18.26 8.54
CA PHE A 33 10.76 -17.19 8.49
C PHE A 33 9.63 -17.54 7.50
N GLY A 34 8.59 -18.19 8.02
CA GLY A 34 7.43 -18.57 7.24
C GLY A 34 6.44 -17.43 6.99
N TRP A 35 5.45 -17.67 6.11
CA TRP A 35 4.37 -16.71 5.86
C TRP A 35 3.60 -16.36 7.14
N ASP A 36 3.34 -17.35 8.00
CA ASP A 36 2.65 -17.13 9.27
C ASP A 36 3.45 -16.22 10.22
N ASP A 37 4.78 -16.34 10.22
CA ASP A 37 5.65 -15.44 10.97
C ASP A 37 5.59 -14.02 10.42
N TYR A 38 5.62 -13.87 9.10
CA TYR A 38 5.47 -12.59 8.45
C TYR A 38 4.12 -11.93 8.77
N CYS A 39 3.02 -12.66 8.64
CA CYS A 39 1.69 -12.16 8.99
C CYS A 39 1.59 -11.67 10.44
N ARG A 40 2.26 -12.36 11.35
CA ARG A 40 2.23 -12.06 12.78
C ARG A 40 3.17 -10.92 13.18
N LEU A 41 4.35 -10.81 12.56
CA LEU A 41 5.44 -9.95 13.03
C LEU A 41 5.77 -8.80 12.07
N GLY A 42 5.50 -8.96 10.77
CA GLY A 42 5.97 -8.08 9.70
C GLY A 42 4.87 -7.33 8.98
N ARG A 43 3.69 -7.93 8.80
CA ARG A 43 2.62 -7.30 8.03
C ARG A 43 2.20 -5.96 8.64
N GLY A 44 2.24 -4.90 7.83
CA GLY A 44 1.86 -3.56 8.24
C GLY A 44 2.81 -2.88 9.23
N VAL A 45 4.01 -3.41 9.46
CA VAL A 45 5.03 -2.78 10.30
C VAL A 45 6.31 -2.52 9.49
N LYS A 46 7.16 -1.63 9.99
CA LYS A 46 8.44 -1.34 9.35
C LYS A 46 9.39 -2.54 9.42
N ASP A 47 10.24 -2.68 8.41
CA ASP A 47 11.23 -3.77 8.34
C ASP A 47 12.11 -3.85 9.61
N GLU A 48 12.53 -2.67 10.12
CA GLU A 48 13.36 -2.57 11.33
C GLU A 48 12.64 -3.16 12.55
N GLU A 49 11.35 -2.88 12.67
CA GLU A 49 10.51 -3.39 13.75
C GLU A 49 10.24 -4.87 13.60
N MET A 50 9.94 -5.35 12.40
CA MET A 50 9.78 -6.77 12.09
C MET A 50 11.03 -7.56 12.48
N LEU A 51 12.21 -7.13 12.03
CA LEU A 51 13.48 -7.80 12.34
C LEU A 51 13.74 -7.84 13.85
N SER A 52 13.49 -6.75 14.57
CA SER A 52 13.68 -6.67 16.01
C SER A 52 12.75 -7.59 16.82
N ARG A 53 11.65 -8.03 16.25
CA ARG A 53 10.67 -8.93 16.87
C ARG A 53 11.03 -10.43 16.71
N LEU A 54 11.96 -10.77 15.80
CA LEU A 54 12.36 -12.15 15.57
C LEU A 54 13.22 -12.67 16.74
N PRO A 55 12.82 -13.76 17.44
CA PRO A 55 13.55 -14.26 18.62
C PRO A 55 15.02 -14.62 18.30
N GLN A 56 15.27 -15.13 17.10
CA GLN A 56 16.62 -15.50 16.66
C GLN A 56 17.54 -14.27 16.56
N LEU A 57 17.00 -13.13 16.10
CA LEU A 57 17.75 -11.89 15.97
C LEU A 57 17.90 -11.15 17.32
N GLN A 58 16.95 -11.33 18.23
CA GLN A 58 17.10 -10.87 19.61
C GLN A 58 18.24 -11.59 20.34
N ALA A 59 18.49 -12.86 19.98
CA ALA A 59 19.59 -13.65 20.52
C ALA A 59 20.95 -13.37 19.84
N ASP A 60 20.95 -12.76 18.66
CA ASP A 60 22.15 -12.39 17.89
C ASP A 60 22.08 -10.92 17.43
N PRO A 61 22.48 -9.96 18.27
CA PRO A 61 22.48 -8.54 17.92
C PRO A 61 23.41 -8.18 16.75
N SER A 62 24.46 -8.98 16.50
CA SER A 62 25.39 -8.78 15.38
C SER A 62 24.70 -9.07 14.05
N LEU A 63 23.99 -10.19 13.97
CA LEU A 63 23.18 -10.55 12.81
C LEU A 63 22.03 -9.55 12.59
N LEU A 64 21.38 -9.09 13.66
CA LEU A 64 20.36 -8.05 13.55
C LEU A 64 20.91 -6.78 12.89
N LEU A 65 22.07 -6.27 13.34
CA LEU A 65 22.70 -5.09 12.77
C LEU A 65 23.06 -5.29 11.29
N GLN A 66 23.56 -6.46 10.92
CA GLN A 66 23.82 -6.81 9.53
C GLN A 66 22.55 -6.74 8.69
N LEU A 67 21.47 -7.39 9.12
CA LEU A 67 20.21 -7.43 8.37
C LEU A 67 19.53 -6.05 8.28
N LEU A 68 19.67 -5.21 9.31
CA LEU A 68 19.21 -3.81 9.23
C LEU A 68 19.93 -3.03 8.12
N SER A 69 21.20 -3.32 7.85
CA SER A 69 21.93 -2.70 6.74
C SER A 69 21.50 -3.18 5.35
N GLU A 70 20.82 -4.34 5.27
CA GLU A 70 20.33 -4.94 4.02
C GLU A 70 18.91 -4.46 3.61
N ILE A 71 18.20 -3.74 4.47
CA ILE A 71 16.82 -3.28 4.20
C ILE A 71 16.72 -2.59 2.84
N GLY A 72 17.64 -1.68 2.54
CA GLY A 72 17.64 -0.98 1.26
C GLY A 72 17.84 -1.88 0.04
N ALA A 73 18.59 -2.99 0.20
CA ALA A 73 18.80 -3.98 -0.86
C ALA A 73 17.53 -4.83 -1.06
N VAL A 74 16.89 -5.26 0.03
CA VAL A 74 15.63 -6.01 -0.01
C VAL A 74 14.54 -5.17 -0.70
N ARG A 75 14.40 -3.90 -0.33
CA ARG A 75 13.41 -3.00 -0.94
C ARG A 75 13.65 -2.80 -2.44
N ARG A 76 14.89 -2.68 -2.89
CA ARG A 76 15.21 -2.61 -4.33
C ARG A 76 14.81 -3.89 -5.07
N ILE A 77 15.10 -5.07 -4.51
CA ILE A 77 14.71 -6.36 -5.11
C ILE A 77 13.18 -6.45 -5.25
N VAL A 78 12.45 -6.07 -4.19
CA VAL A 78 10.99 -6.06 -4.24
C VAL A 78 10.48 -5.08 -5.29
N GLN A 79 11.06 -3.88 -5.35
CA GLN A 79 10.69 -2.86 -6.33
C GLN A 79 10.91 -3.35 -7.77
N ASP A 80 12.06 -3.98 -8.06
CA ASP A 80 12.34 -4.57 -9.37
C ASP A 80 11.28 -5.62 -9.75
N TRP A 81 10.87 -6.48 -8.80
CA TRP A 81 9.82 -7.47 -9.05
C TRP A 81 8.46 -6.84 -9.31
N ILE A 82 8.10 -5.80 -8.54
CA ILE A 82 6.84 -5.08 -8.70
C ILE A 82 6.77 -4.39 -10.06
N GLU A 83 7.86 -3.77 -10.50
CA GLU A 83 7.93 -3.11 -11.81
C GLU A 83 7.86 -4.10 -12.97
N GLU A 84 8.52 -5.26 -12.81
CA GLU A 84 8.53 -6.32 -13.82
C GLU A 84 7.15 -7.00 -13.95
N HIS A 85 6.51 -7.26 -12.81
CA HIS A 85 5.22 -7.94 -12.70
C HIS A 85 4.35 -7.25 -11.67
N PRO A 86 3.60 -6.18 -12.05
CA PRO A 86 2.73 -5.47 -11.13
C PRO A 86 1.80 -6.40 -10.36
N PRO A 87 1.84 -6.44 -9.02
CA PRO A 87 1.01 -7.32 -8.22
C PRO A 87 -0.40 -6.76 -8.04
N ILE A 88 -1.00 -6.28 -9.13
CA ILE A 88 -2.36 -5.71 -9.12
C ILE A 88 -3.30 -6.76 -9.70
N PRO A 89 -4.30 -7.24 -8.91
CA PRO A 89 -5.24 -8.25 -9.40
C PRO A 89 -6.00 -7.80 -10.66
N ASP A 90 -6.14 -8.69 -11.64
CA ASP A 90 -6.88 -8.39 -12.88
C ASP A 90 -8.30 -7.85 -12.64
N PRO A 91 -9.09 -8.34 -11.65
CA PRO A 91 -10.39 -7.75 -11.32
C PRO A 91 -10.29 -6.28 -10.85
N THR A 92 -9.22 -5.91 -10.14
CA THR A 92 -8.96 -4.54 -9.71
C THR A 92 -8.62 -3.64 -10.90
N ILE A 93 -7.82 -4.12 -11.86
CA ILE A 93 -7.54 -3.41 -13.13
C ILE A 93 -8.84 -3.17 -13.90
N ALA A 94 -9.67 -4.21 -14.05
CA ALA A 94 -10.96 -4.11 -14.74
C ALA A 94 -11.91 -3.14 -14.05
N MET A 95 -11.98 -3.18 -12.72
CA MET A 95 -12.77 -2.24 -11.92
C MET A 95 -12.32 -0.79 -12.17
N LEU A 96 -11.01 -0.48 -12.03
CA LEU A 96 -10.49 0.87 -12.22
C LEU A 96 -10.82 1.42 -13.61
N ARG A 97 -10.67 0.60 -14.65
CA ARG A 97 -11.03 0.97 -16.04
C ARG A 97 -12.52 1.21 -16.22
N GLY A 98 -13.37 0.63 -15.36
CA GLY A 98 -14.83 0.81 -15.37
C GLY A 98 -15.34 2.05 -14.61
N LEU A 99 -14.51 2.71 -13.81
CA LEU A 99 -14.92 3.82 -12.93
C LEU A 99 -15.07 5.18 -13.65
N ASN A 100 -15.41 5.19 -14.94
CA ASN A 100 -15.46 6.42 -15.78
C ASN A 100 -16.45 7.50 -15.29
N ALA A 101 -17.44 7.13 -14.49
CA ALA A 101 -18.42 8.07 -13.93
C ALA A 101 -17.94 8.75 -12.63
N PHE A 102 -16.77 8.38 -12.13
CA PHE A 102 -16.24 8.83 -10.84
C PHE A 102 -14.90 9.55 -11.03
N GLN A 103 -14.60 10.45 -10.11
CA GLN A 103 -13.23 10.93 -9.98
C GLN A 103 -12.44 9.92 -9.17
N VAL A 104 -11.31 9.45 -9.70
CA VAL A 104 -10.45 8.45 -9.07
C VAL A 104 -9.16 9.11 -8.64
N GLY A 105 -8.77 8.90 -7.37
CA GLY A 105 -7.50 9.37 -6.81
C GLY A 105 -6.69 8.22 -6.25
N LEU A 106 -5.38 8.43 -6.19
CA LEU A 106 -4.43 7.61 -5.45
C LEU A 106 -3.78 8.45 -4.36
N VAL A 107 -3.66 7.90 -3.14
CA VAL A 107 -2.94 8.52 -2.02
C VAL A 107 -2.09 7.46 -1.34
N THR A 108 -0.78 7.53 -1.49
CA THR A 108 0.16 6.53 -0.97
C THR A 108 1.27 7.15 -0.14
N SER A 109 1.85 6.38 0.79
CA SER A 109 3.07 6.72 1.51
C SER A 109 4.35 6.34 0.75
N SER A 110 4.22 5.68 -0.40
CA SER A 110 5.33 5.34 -1.29
C SER A 110 5.75 6.54 -2.14
N HIS A 111 6.99 6.54 -2.64
CA HIS A 111 7.49 7.59 -3.53
C HIS A 111 6.90 7.48 -4.94
N ARG A 112 6.84 8.59 -5.65
CA ARG A 112 6.35 8.64 -7.03
C ARG A 112 7.13 7.73 -7.97
N SER A 113 8.44 7.69 -7.78
CA SER A 113 9.36 6.82 -8.54
C SER A 113 9.08 5.32 -8.35
N GLU A 114 8.45 4.93 -7.24
CA GLU A 114 8.09 3.55 -6.93
C GLU A 114 6.73 3.16 -7.53
N VAL A 115 5.77 4.08 -7.55
CA VAL A 115 4.37 3.80 -7.89
C VAL A 115 4.06 4.01 -9.37
N GLU A 116 4.52 5.13 -9.96
CA GLU A 116 4.16 5.44 -11.36
C GLU A 116 4.63 4.38 -12.38
N PRO A 117 5.84 3.79 -12.30
CA PRO A 117 6.24 2.72 -13.21
C PRO A 117 5.29 1.51 -13.15
N VAL A 118 4.84 1.14 -11.95
CA VAL A 118 3.91 0.03 -11.72
C VAL A 118 2.55 0.31 -12.36
N LEU A 119 1.98 1.50 -12.12
CA LEU A 119 0.71 1.91 -12.72
C LEU A 119 0.78 2.00 -14.24
N ARG A 120 1.92 2.44 -14.78
CA ARG A 120 2.20 2.48 -16.22
C ARG A 120 2.25 1.09 -16.81
N ARG A 121 2.97 0.17 -16.16
CA ARG A 121 3.12 -1.21 -16.60
C ARG A 121 1.79 -1.97 -16.58
N ALA A 122 0.94 -1.70 -15.56
CA ALA A 122 -0.42 -2.24 -15.46
C ALA A 122 -1.43 -1.54 -16.39
N GLU A 123 -1.00 -0.50 -17.13
CA GLU A 123 -1.84 0.30 -18.02
C GLU A 123 -3.08 0.93 -17.34
N ILE A 124 -2.90 1.37 -16.08
CA ILE A 124 -3.96 2.03 -15.30
C ILE A 124 -3.59 3.43 -14.82
N LEU A 125 -2.43 3.95 -15.17
CA LEU A 125 -2.00 5.29 -14.76
C LEU A 125 -3.03 6.35 -15.15
N THR A 126 -3.63 6.24 -16.33
CA THR A 126 -4.63 7.17 -16.86
C THR A 126 -6.00 7.05 -16.21
N CYS A 127 -6.24 6.03 -15.38
CA CYS A 127 -7.47 5.91 -14.59
C CYS A 127 -7.53 6.94 -13.45
N PHE A 128 -6.37 7.48 -13.02
CA PHE A 128 -6.30 8.39 -11.89
C PHE A 128 -6.33 9.85 -12.33
N HIS A 129 -7.28 10.61 -11.79
CA HIS A 129 -7.39 12.07 -11.96
C HIS A 129 -6.39 12.82 -11.08
N THR A 130 -5.96 12.20 -9.99
CA THR A 130 -4.87 12.70 -9.13
C THR A 130 -4.10 11.56 -8.49
N ILE A 131 -2.80 11.77 -8.32
CA ILE A 131 -1.90 10.89 -7.59
C ILE A 131 -1.15 11.76 -6.57
N VAL A 132 -1.28 11.40 -5.30
CA VAL A 132 -0.57 12.00 -4.17
C VAL A 132 0.35 10.93 -3.59
N THR A 133 1.64 11.23 -3.56
CA THR A 133 2.71 10.34 -3.09
C THR A 133 3.42 10.96 -1.88
N ALA A 134 4.36 10.26 -1.28
CA ALA A 134 5.19 10.80 -0.21
C ALA A 134 5.91 12.09 -0.61
N ASP A 135 6.19 12.28 -1.90
CA ASP A 135 6.90 13.47 -2.41
C ASP A 135 6.03 14.74 -2.45
N ASP A 136 4.70 14.58 -2.38
CA ASP A 136 3.76 15.70 -2.53
C ASP A 136 3.41 16.40 -1.21
N THR A 137 3.76 15.81 -0.05
CA THR A 137 3.34 16.28 1.28
C THR A 137 4.48 16.28 2.28
N VAL A 138 4.41 17.19 3.25
CA VAL A 138 5.40 17.28 4.34
C VAL A 138 5.03 16.34 5.48
N ARG A 139 3.75 16.26 5.79
CA ARG A 139 3.24 15.34 6.82
C ARG A 139 2.56 14.17 6.15
N HIS A 140 2.91 12.97 6.62
CA HIS A 140 2.42 11.71 6.08
C HIS A 140 1.33 11.12 6.97
N LYS A 141 0.62 10.07 6.49
CA LYS A 141 -0.35 9.32 7.29
C LYS A 141 0.27 8.96 8.67
N PRO A 142 -0.41 9.20 9.79
CA PRO A 142 -1.84 9.48 9.96
C PRO A 142 -2.27 10.96 9.85
N ASP A 143 -1.39 11.92 9.50
CA ASP A 143 -1.80 13.30 9.27
C ASP A 143 -2.76 13.37 8.07
N PRO A 144 -3.82 14.22 8.10
CA PRO A 144 -4.77 14.32 7.00
C PRO A 144 -4.24 14.98 5.73
N GLU A 145 -3.04 15.57 5.75
CA GLU A 145 -2.49 16.35 4.64
C GLU A 145 -2.54 15.64 3.28
N PRO A 146 -2.16 14.34 3.14
CA PRO A 146 -2.20 13.67 1.85
C PRO A 146 -3.61 13.59 1.25
N TYR A 147 -4.60 13.24 2.08
CA TYR A 147 -5.98 13.16 1.64
C TYR A 147 -6.62 14.52 1.42
N LEU A 148 -6.27 15.54 2.21
CA LEU A 148 -6.70 16.91 1.97
C LEU A 148 -6.15 17.45 0.64
N LEU A 149 -4.92 17.13 0.29
CA LEU A 149 -4.32 17.49 -0.99
C LEU A 149 -5.06 16.81 -2.16
N ALA A 150 -5.34 15.51 -2.04
CA ALA A 150 -6.11 14.78 -3.06
C ALA A 150 -7.52 15.37 -3.22
N ARG A 151 -8.22 15.64 -2.12
CA ARG A 151 -9.53 16.30 -2.14
C ARG A 151 -9.49 17.68 -2.83
N LYS A 152 -8.47 18.48 -2.54
CA LYS A 152 -8.27 19.79 -3.17
C LYS A 152 -8.09 19.66 -4.69
N ARG A 153 -7.21 18.74 -5.13
CA ARG A 153 -6.93 18.50 -6.56
C ARG A 153 -8.17 18.00 -7.31
N LEU A 154 -9.00 17.18 -6.65
CA LEU A 154 -10.25 16.65 -7.20
C LEU A 154 -11.46 17.59 -7.03
N SER A 155 -11.29 18.75 -6.37
CA SER A 155 -12.39 19.69 -6.06
C SER A 155 -13.57 19.03 -5.34
N LEU A 156 -13.29 18.16 -4.36
CA LEU A 156 -14.28 17.27 -3.76
C LEU A 156 -14.92 17.80 -2.50
N VAL A 157 -16.23 17.49 -2.37
CA VAL A 157 -16.99 17.66 -1.11
C VAL A 157 -17.13 16.32 -0.37
N ARG A 158 -17.39 15.21 -1.09
CA ARG A 158 -17.64 13.88 -0.51
C ARG A 158 -16.94 12.79 -1.31
N GLY A 159 -16.50 11.72 -0.64
CA GLY A 159 -15.90 10.57 -1.28
C GLY A 159 -15.56 9.45 -0.29
N PHE A 160 -15.16 8.33 -0.86
CA PHE A 160 -14.61 7.19 -0.12
C PHE A 160 -13.09 7.18 -0.22
N ALA A 161 -12.45 6.72 0.85
CA ALA A 161 -11.05 6.33 0.86
C ALA A 161 -10.96 4.85 1.22
N PHE A 162 -10.21 4.08 0.43
CA PHE A 162 -9.99 2.66 0.62
C PHE A 162 -8.56 2.45 1.12
N GLU A 163 -8.41 1.84 2.30
CA GLU A 163 -7.17 1.76 3.06
C GLU A 163 -7.02 0.41 3.76
N ASP A 164 -5.80 -0.09 3.86
CA ASP A 164 -5.49 -1.32 4.59
C ASP A 164 -4.95 -1.06 6.00
N SER A 165 -4.39 0.13 6.24
CA SER A 165 -3.65 0.50 7.44
C SER A 165 -4.43 1.40 8.38
N GLU A 166 -4.19 1.26 9.70
CA GLU A 166 -4.78 2.15 10.71
C GLU A 166 -4.37 3.62 10.52
N PRO A 167 -3.06 3.95 10.28
CA PRO A 167 -2.67 5.32 9.98
C PRO A 167 -3.37 5.92 8.76
N GLY A 168 -3.60 5.11 7.72
CA GLY A 168 -4.31 5.53 6.53
C GLY A 168 -5.79 5.81 6.77
N LEU A 169 -6.48 4.94 7.51
CA LEU A 169 -7.87 5.14 7.91
C LEU A 169 -8.06 6.41 8.74
N ILE A 170 -7.16 6.66 9.71
CA ILE A 170 -7.16 7.88 10.53
C ILE A 170 -6.97 9.11 9.64
N SER A 171 -5.99 9.09 8.74
CA SER A 171 -5.69 10.19 7.82
C SER A 171 -6.88 10.53 6.92
N ALA A 172 -7.50 9.52 6.31
CA ALA A 172 -8.66 9.66 5.44
C ALA A 172 -9.89 10.23 6.18
N ALA A 173 -10.19 9.67 7.37
CA ALA A 173 -11.29 10.12 8.21
C ALA A 173 -11.10 11.56 8.68
N ALA A 174 -9.88 11.92 9.13
CA ALA A 174 -9.54 13.29 9.54
C ALA A 174 -9.61 14.29 8.37
N ALA A 175 -9.41 13.81 7.13
CA ALA A 175 -9.63 14.61 5.92
C ALA A 175 -11.12 14.70 5.53
N GLY A 176 -12.06 14.12 6.28
CA GLY A 176 -13.51 14.17 6.02
C GLY A 176 -13.98 13.25 4.91
N LEU A 177 -13.28 12.15 4.66
CA LEU A 177 -13.68 11.07 3.76
C LEU A 177 -14.33 9.92 4.56
N THR A 178 -15.20 9.15 3.90
CA THR A 178 -15.64 7.86 4.44
C THR A 178 -14.53 6.85 4.22
N ALA A 179 -13.79 6.55 5.28
CA ALA A 179 -12.70 5.57 5.23
C ALA A 179 -13.25 4.15 5.31
N ILE A 180 -12.83 3.29 4.39
CA ILE A 180 -13.24 1.88 4.28
C ILE A 180 -11.99 1.02 4.34
N ARG A 181 -11.99 0.04 5.26
CA ARG A 181 -10.88 -0.90 5.40
C ARG A 181 -10.91 -1.94 4.28
N VAL A 182 -9.74 -2.21 3.74
CA VAL A 182 -9.45 -3.28 2.79
C VAL A 182 -8.49 -4.25 3.47
N ASP A 183 -8.97 -5.42 3.86
CA ASP A 183 -8.14 -6.44 4.52
C ASP A 183 -7.42 -7.35 3.52
N ASP A 184 -7.93 -7.40 2.29
CA ASP A 184 -7.40 -8.21 1.20
C ASP A 184 -7.62 -7.46 -0.14
N PRO A 185 -6.55 -7.12 -0.87
CA PRO A 185 -6.65 -6.40 -2.15
C PRO A 185 -7.43 -7.17 -3.23
N HIS A 186 -7.52 -8.51 -3.13
CA HIS A 186 -8.33 -9.31 -4.04
C HIS A 186 -9.84 -9.07 -3.87
N ASN A 187 -10.28 -8.61 -2.70
CA ASN A 187 -11.67 -8.28 -2.41
C ASN A 187 -12.06 -6.83 -2.75
N LEU A 188 -11.11 -6.00 -3.17
CA LEU A 188 -11.34 -4.58 -3.42
C LEU A 188 -12.52 -4.30 -4.38
N PRO A 189 -12.68 -5.00 -5.53
CA PRO A 189 -13.82 -4.74 -6.42
C PRO A 189 -15.18 -4.95 -5.76
N HIS A 190 -15.30 -5.95 -4.90
CA HIS A 190 -16.52 -6.20 -4.14
C HIS A 190 -16.77 -5.11 -3.09
N ILE A 191 -15.73 -4.69 -2.37
CA ILE A 191 -15.80 -3.63 -1.36
C ILE A 191 -16.25 -2.32 -2.00
N VAL A 192 -15.66 -1.95 -3.16
CA VAL A 192 -16.03 -0.74 -3.90
C VAL A 192 -17.49 -0.81 -4.36
N SER A 193 -17.93 -1.93 -4.93
CA SER A 193 -19.32 -2.12 -5.36
C SER A 193 -20.30 -1.96 -4.20
N THR A 194 -19.99 -2.53 -3.04
CA THR A 194 -20.82 -2.40 -1.83
C THR A 194 -20.87 -0.95 -1.33
N ALA A 195 -19.74 -0.25 -1.30
CA ALA A 195 -19.67 1.14 -0.90
C ALA A 195 -20.53 2.03 -1.80
N LEU A 196 -20.46 1.81 -3.11
CA LEU A 196 -21.26 2.55 -4.09
C LEU A 196 -22.77 2.29 -3.94
N ALA A 197 -23.18 1.08 -3.60
CA ALA A 197 -24.60 0.74 -3.39
C ALA A 197 -25.18 1.40 -2.14
N THR A 198 -24.37 1.74 -1.14
CA THR A 198 -24.81 2.37 0.11
C THR A 198 -24.82 3.90 0.06
N PHE A 199 -24.29 4.48 -1.01
CA PHE A 199 -24.21 5.94 -1.13
C PHE A 199 -25.52 6.52 -1.63
N PRO A 200 -26.24 7.33 -0.82
CA PRO A 200 -27.43 8.01 -1.31
C PRO A 200 -27.01 9.03 -2.38
N GLY A 201 -27.61 8.92 -3.55
CA GLY A 201 -27.41 9.84 -4.68
C GLY A 201 -27.73 11.30 -4.37
#